data_08a55f1407be3619a95288143cdf7755
#
_entry.id   08a55f1407be3619a95288143cdf7755
#
_cell.length_a   1.000
_cell.length_b   1.000
_cell.length_c   1.000
_cell.angle_alpha   90.00
_cell.angle_beta   90.00
_cell.angle_gamma   90.00
#
_symmetry.space_group_name_H-M   'P 1'
#
loop_
_entity.id
_entity.type
_entity.pdbx_description
1 polymer ?
#
loop_
_entity_poly.entity_id
_entity_poly.type
_entity_poly.pdbx_seq_one_letter_code
_entity_poly.pdbx_strand_id
1 'polypeptide(L)'
;MINRIIRFLLLFILAITFLRQDKIYAWGWQTHRYINENALDYLPPEMDFFQDYRDYIREHSTDPDVDNLPGYYHYIDIDYYPEFFDGTFPNNWDDAVAQYGYDVIIDYGTVPWVIEEWTDSLTILMANGQWDIVWQVAAELGHYVADSHQPLHLTLNYNGQSTGNYGIHSRYETHMMNAHLSELPLPDSSSVYWNSVIDSAFRYIDEIYPHVSDIIAADDLASDQDPNYNSTYYNILWDELDSLTIDVVHCAIVDLASIWHTAW
;
A
#
# COMPACT_ATOMS: atom_id res chain seq x y z
N MET A 1 -11.34 40.36 30.78
CA MET A 1 -10.14 40.04 29.92
C MET A 1 -9.70 38.61 30.10
N ILE A 2 -9.65 38.05 31.28
CA ILE A 2 -9.24 36.64 31.56
C ILE A 2 -10.11 35.59 30.83
N ASN A 3 -11.43 35.78 30.78
CA ASN A 3 -12.34 34.82 30.12
C ASN A 3 -12.21 34.73 28.57
N ARG A 4 -11.62 35.72 27.90
CA ARG A 4 -11.33 35.68 26.46
C ARG A 4 -10.05 34.90 26.16
N ILE A 5 -9.06 35.03 27.04
CA ILE A 5 -7.76 34.30 26.89
C ILE A 5 -7.96 32.81 27.13
N ILE A 6 -8.77 32.42 28.11
CA ILE A 6 -9.08 31.01 28.39
C ILE A 6 -9.89 30.37 27.28
N ARG A 7 -10.83 31.09 26.64
CA ARG A 7 -11.55 30.60 25.46
C ARG A 7 -10.64 30.43 24.22
N PHE A 8 -9.67 31.31 24.03
CA PHE A 8 -8.67 31.18 22.96
C PHE A 8 -7.71 30.02 23.20
N LEU A 9 -7.27 29.81 24.44
CA LEU A 9 -6.43 28.65 24.78
C LEU A 9 -7.19 27.32 24.63
N LEU A 10 -8.46 27.24 25.03
CA LEU A 10 -9.29 26.05 24.85
C LEU A 10 -9.56 25.76 23.36
N LEU A 11 -9.79 26.77 22.52
CA LEU A 11 -9.94 26.60 21.08
C LEU A 11 -8.62 26.22 20.41
N PHE A 12 -7.49 26.69 20.91
CA PHE A 12 -6.16 26.32 20.39
C PHE A 12 -5.78 24.88 20.81
N ILE A 13 -6.13 24.46 22.01
CA ILE A 13 -5.95 23.07 22.47
C ILE A 13 -6.88 22.12 21.71
N LEU A 14 -8.14 22.53 21.42
CA LEU A 14 -9.06 21.73 20.59
C LEU A 14 -8.58 21.62 19.14
N ALA A 15 -7.98 22.69 18.57
CA ALA A 15 -7.42 22.66 17.23
C ALA A 15 -6.14 21.78 17.12
N ILE A 16 -5.34 21.71 18.19
CA ILE A 16 -4.15 20.85 18.23
C ILE A 16 -4.53 19.36 18.39
N THR A 17 -5.68 19.05 19.00
CA THR A 17 -6.17 17.67 19.11
C THR A 17 -6.81 17.15 17.81
N PHE A 18 -7.16 18.03 16.86
CA PHE A 18 -7.64 17.63 15.51
C PHE A 18 -6.53 17.50 14.46
N LEU A 19 -5.26 17.78 14.80
CA LEU A 19 -4.11 17.65 13.91
C LEU A 19 -3.17 16.49 14.31
N ARG A 20 -3.66 15.51 15.04
CA ARG A 20 -3.06 14.18 14.93
C ARG A 20 -3.62 13.55 13.67
N GLN A 21 -2.98 13.77 12.54
CA GLN A 21 -2.92 12.74 11.53
C GLN A 21 -2.31 11.53 12.24
N ASP A 22 -3.13 10.55 12.56
CA ASP A 22 -2.63 9.22 12.84
C ASP A 22 -1.79 8.88 11.60
N LYS A 23 -0.49 8.63 11.80
CA LYS A 23 0.35 8.18 10.70
C LYS A 23 -0.28 6.90 10.21
N ILE A 24 -0.79 6.93 9.01
CA ILE A 24 -1.22 5.75 8.29
C ILE A 24 0.09 5.01 8.04
N TYR A 25 0.28 3.89 8.72
CA TYR A 25 1.34 2.95 8.39
C TYR A 25 0.74 2.00 7.37
N ALA A 26 1.39 1.85 6.26
CA ALA A 26 1.18 0.86 5.22
C ALA A 26 1.15 -0.58 5.76
N TRP A 27 1.05 -1.61 4.93
CA TRP A 27 1.24 -2.99 5.40
C TRP A 27 2.26 -3.04 6.54
N GLY A 28 1.95 -3.69 7.65
CA GLY A 28 2.90 -3.76 8.78
C GLY A 28 4.30 -4.15 8.29
N TRP A 29 5.34 -3.62 8.88
CA TRP A 29 6.74 -3.78 8.45
C TRP A 29 7.15 -5.21 8.09
N GLN A 30 6.55 -6.21 8.74
CA GLN A 30 6.84 -7.61 8.45
C GLN A 30 6.30 -8.04 7.08
N THR A 31 5.15 -7.52 6.67
CA THR A 31 4.55 -7.83 5.37
C THR A 31 5.32 -7.17 4.23
N HIS A 32 5.75 -5.90 4.38
CA HIS A 32 6.63 -5.26 3.40
C HIS A 32 7.93 -6.05 3.18
N ARG A 33 8.57 -6.46 4.28
CA ARG A 33 9.77 -7.29 4.23
C ARG A 33 9.52 -8.62 3.54
N TYR A 34 8.40 -9.26 3.86
CA TYR A 34 8.01 -10.53 3.26
C TYR A 34 7.81 -10.41 1.75
N ILE A 35 7.06 -9.41 1.29
CA ILE A 35 6.79 -9.17 -0.13
C ILE A 35 8.10 -8.89 -0.88
N ASN A 36 8.90 -7.94 -0.40
CA ASN A 36 10.15 -7.54 -1.05
C ASN A 36 11.18 -8.68 -1.11
N GLU A 37 11.32 -9.43 -0.02
CA GLU A 37 12.24 -10.58 0.03
C GLU A 37 11.82 -11.68 -0.95
N ASN A 38 10.54 -12.03 -0.98
CA ASN A 38 10.06 -13.13 -1.80
C ASN A 38 9.92 -12.76 -3.29
N ALA A 39 9.70 -11.50 -3.65
CA ALA A 39 9.67 -11.07 -5.04
C ALA A 39 10.95 -11.40 -5.82
N LEU A 40 12.08 -11.46 -5.14
CA LEU A 40 13.37 -11.82 -5.74
C LEU A 40 13.39 -13.22 -6.35
N ASP A 41 12.61 -14.15 -5.81
CA ASP A 41 12.57 -15.55 -6.26
C ASP A 41 11.79 -15.71 -7.59
N TYR A 42 11.09 -14.66 -8.02
CA TYR A 42 10.28 -14.62 -9.25
C TYR A 42 10.93 -13.84 -10.39
N LEU A 43 12.13 -13.31 -10.18
CA LEU A 43 12.90 -12.63 -11.20
C LEU A 43 13.41 -13.61 -12.27
N PRO A 44 13.56 -13.15 -13.54
CA PRO A 44 14.14 -13.98 -14.57
C PRO A 44 15.64 -14.25 -14.29
N PRO A 45 16.20 -15.37 -14.82
CA PRO A 45 17.57 -15.78 -14.50
C PRO A 45 18.66 -14.73 -14.79
N GLU A 46 18.45 -13.84 -15.75
CA GLU A 46 19.36 -12.73 -16.08
C GLU A 46 19.44 -11.69 -14.96
N MET A 47 18.52 -11.71 -13.99
CA MET A 47 18.49 -10.86 -12.83
C MET A 47 18.92 -11.57 -11.53
N ASP A 48 19.52 -12.76 -11.62
CA ASP A 48 19.97 -13.52 -10.44
C ASP A 48 20.91 -12.71 -9.50
N PHE A 49 21.57 -11.70 -10.03
CA PHE A 49 22.44 -10.81 -9.23
C PHE A 49 21.66 -9.96 -8.21
N PHE A 50 20.35 -9.82 -8.32
CA PHE A 50 19.51 -9.20 -7.28
C PHE A 50 19.51 -10.00 -5.98
N GLN A 51 19.75 -11.31 -6.04
CA GLN A 51 19.83 -12.19 -4.86
C GLN A 51 20.96 -11.80 -3.91
N ASP A 52 22.04 -11.21 -4.41
CA ASP A 52 23.16 -10.74 -3.60
C ASP A 52 22.75 -9.58 -2.67
N TYR A 53 21.63 -8.93 -2.94
CA TYR A 53 21.10 -7.78 -2.20
C TYR A 53 19.78 -8.10 -1.46
N ARG A 54 19.40 -9.37 -1.33
CA ARG A 54 18.15 -9.81 -0.67
C ARG A 54 17.97 -9.18 0.71
N ASP A 55 18.97 -9.29 1.57
CA ASP A 55 18.90 -8.73 2.93
C ASP A 55 18.76 -7.20 2.90
N TYR A 56 19.45 -6.52 1.99
CA TYR A 56 19.34 -5.08 1.83
C TYR A 56 17.93 -4.68 1.40
N ILE A 57 17.42 -5.26 0.33
CA ILE A 57 16.08 -4.97 -0.22
C ILE A 57 15.00 -5.24 0.83
N ARG A 58 15.11 -6.36 1.57
CA ARG A 58 14.20 -6.69 2.66
C ARG A 58 14.21 -5.63 3.77
N GLU A 59 15.37 -5.24 4.28
CA GLU A 59 15.46 -4.32 5.41
C GLU A 59 15.05 -2.89 5.04
N HIS A 60 15.37 -2.44 3.82
CA HIS A 60 15.06 -1.09 3.33
C HIS A 60 13.66 -0.95 2.71
N SER A 61 12.89 -2.03 2.61
CA SER A 61 11.49 -1.99 2.16
C SER A 61 10.56 -1.19 3.07
N THR A 62 11.01 -0.84 4.27
CA THR A 62 10.22 -0.07 5.26
C THR A 62 10.68 1.37 5.43
N ASP A 63 11.70 1.79 4.68
CA ASP A 63 12.27 3.14 4.78
C ASP A 63 11.25 4.24 4.44
N PRO A 64 10.35 4.11 3.43
CA PRO A 64 9.34 5.12 3.14
C PRO A 64 8.44 5.50 4.32
N ASP A 65 8.14 4.56 5.22
CA ASP A 65 7.38 4.82 6.44
C ASP A 65 8.15 5.64 7.48
N VAL A 66 9.47 5.56 7.45
CA VAL A 66 10.37 6.17 8.45
C VAL A 66 10.93 7.49 7.96
N ASP A 67 11.26 7.55 6.66
CA ASP A 67 11.91 8.67 6.01
C ASP A 67 10.86 9.72 5.67
N ASN A 68 10.51 10.63 6.17
CA ASN A 68 9.62 11.78 5.99
C ASN A 68 9.18 12.05 4.52
N LEU A 69 8.92 10.97 3.75
CA LEU A 69 8.36 11.03 2.41
C LEU A 69 6.86 11.40 2.47
N PRO A 70 6.30 11.95 1.40
CA PRO A 70 4.90 12.37 1.40
C PRO A 70 3.93 11.22 1.66
N GLY A 71 3.05 11.36 2.66
CA GLY A 71 2.07 10.32 3.01
C GLY A 71 1.13 9.95 1.86
N TYR A 72 0.86 10.89 0.94
CA TYR A 72 0.02 10.63 -0.24
C TYR A 72 0.67 9.72 -1.30
N TYR A 73 1.93 9.32 -1.13
CA TYR A 73 2.58 8.32 -1.97
C TYR A 73 2.11 6.89 -1.68
N HIS A 74 1.52 6.64 -0.51
CA HIS A 74 1.21 5.32 0.02
C HIS A 74 -0.20 4.82 -0.36
N TYR A 75 -1.07 5.63 -0.96
CA TYR A 75 -2.47 5.29 -1.19
C TYR A 75 -3.04 5.97 -2.44
N ILE A 76 -4.23 5.52 -2.81
CA ILE A 76 -5.14 6.23 -3.69
C ILE A 76 -6.58 5.95 -3.26
N ASP A 77 -7.33 6.99 -2.90
CA ASP A 77 -8.75 6.90 -2.58
C ASP A 77 -9.57 6.81 -3.88
N ILE A 78 -9.52 5.63 -4.54
CA ILE A 78 -10.05 5.47 -5.89
C ILE A 78 -11.57 5.66 -5.96
N ASP A 79 -12.27 5.43 -4.85
CA ASP A 79 -13.70 5.64 -4.70
C ASP A 79 -14.10 7.12 -4.59
N TYR A 80 -13.14 8.04 -4.53
CA TYR A 80 -13.40 9.46 -4.77
C TYR A 80 -13.69 9.76 -6.24
N TYR A 81 -13.25 8.92 -7.18
CA TYR A 81 -13.30 9.13 -8.62
C TYR A 81 -14.35 8.20 -9.27
N PRO A 82 -15.64 8.62 -9.42
CA PRO A 82 -16.66 7.77 -10.04
C PRO A 82 -16.29 7.37 -11.48
N GLU A 83 -15.49 8.18 -12.19
CA GLU A 83 -15.00 7.92 -13.53
C GLU A 83 -14.07 6.70 -13.60
N PHE A 84 -13.48 6.28 -12.50
CA PHE A 84 -12.71 5.06 -12.45
C PHE A 84 -13.58 3.83 -12.74
N PHE A 85 -14.75 3.76 -12.12
CA PHE A 85 -15.67 2.62 -12.23
C PHE A 85 -16.45 2.57 -13.56
N ASP A 86 -16.48 3.66 -14.33
CA ASP A 86 -17.07 3.67 -15.69
C ASP A 86 -16.00 3.60 -16.79
N GLY A 87 -14.71 3.49 -16.41
CA GLY A 87 -13.58 3.34 -17.32
C GLY A 87 -13.17 4.62 -18.04
N THR A 88 -13.55 5.79 -17.52
CA THR A 88 -13.20 7.11 -18.11
C THR A 88 -12.19 7.89 -17.28
N PHE A 89 -11.71 7.32 -16.18
CA PHE A 89 -10.65 7.92 -15.37
C PHE A 89 -9.33 7.96 -16.15
N PRO A 90 -8.65 9.11 -16.22
CA PRO A 90 -7.37 9.22 -16.93
C PRO A 90 -6.23 8.61 -16.10
N ASN A 91 -5.60 7.55 -16.62
CA ASN A 91 -4.44 6.92 -15.95
C ASN A 91 -3.18 7.80 -16.03
N ASN A 92 -3.05 8.62 -17.07
CA ASN A 92 -1.89 9.51 -17.24
C ASN A 92 -1.93 10.68 -16.24
N TRP A 93 -0.79 10.99 -15.62
CA TRP A 93 -0.66 12.05 -14.62
C TRP A 93 -1.12 13.42 -15.11
N ASP A 94 -0.64 13.85 -16.29
CA ASP A 94 -0.95 15.19 -16.81
C ASP A 94 -2.44 15.34 -17.11
N ASP A 95 -3.08 14.30 -17.63
CA ASP A 95 -4.52 14.27 -17.93
C ASP A 95 -5.34 14.22 -16.62
N ALA A 96 -4.92 13.46 -15.62
CA ALA A 96 -5.55 13.41 -14.30
C ALA A 96 -5.49 14.77 -13.60
N VAL A 97 -4.32 15.41 -13.59
CA VAL A 97 -4.14 16.76 -13.04
C VAL A 97 -4.93 17.81 -13.84
N ALA A 98 -5.00 17.68 -15.16
CA ALA A 98 -5.80 18.60 -15.98
C ALA A 98 -7.30 18.47 -15.70
N GLN A 99 -7.78 17.26 -15.38
CA GLN A 99 -9.21 16.99 -15.12
C GLN A 99 -9.62 17.38 -13.69
N TYR A 100 -8.85 17.00 -12.68
CA TYR A 100 -9.23 17.14 -11.26
C TYR A 100 -8.49 18.27 -10.54
N GLY A 101 -7.32 18.68 -11.03
CA GLY A 101 -6.44 19.63 -10.39
C GLY A 101 -5.40 18.94 -9.48
N TYR A 102 -4.21 19.53 -9.41
CA TYR A 102 -3.07 19.01 -8.64
C TYR A 102 -3.41 18.76 -7.16
N ASP A 103 -4.02 19.76 -6.50
CA ASP A 103 -4.33 19.67 -5.07
C ASP A 103 -5.29 18.52 -4.76
N VAL A 104 -6.28 18.29 -5.63
CA VAL A 104 -7.24 17.18 -5.48
C VAL A 104 -6.53 15.84 -5.62
N ILE A 105 -5.67 15.67 -6.63
CA ILE A 105 -4.94 14.41 -6.83
C ILE A 105 -4.03 14.12 -5.62
N ILE A 106 -3.36 15.13 -5.07
CA ILE A 106 -2.52 14.99 -3.88
C ILE A 106 -3.34 14.64 -2.64
N ASP A 107 -4.52 15.25 -2.45
CA ASP A 107 -5.38 15.00 -1.28
C ASP A 107 -5.93 13.55 -1.26
N TYR A 108 -6.15 12.95 -2.44
CA TYR A 108 -6.71 11.60 -2.57
C TYR A 108 -5.68 10.53 -2.95
N GLY A 109 -4.40 10.86 -2.91
CA GLY A 109 -3.29 9.91 -3.04
C GLY A 109 -2.81 9.65 -4.46
N THR A 110 -1.55 9.21 -4.57
CA THR A 110 -0.82 9.19 -5.85
C THR A 110 -0.06 7.89 -6.12
N VAL A 111 -0.29 6.84 -5.35
CA VAL A 111 0.52 5.60 -5.41
C VAL A 111 0.73 5.02 -6.81
N PRO A 112 -0.24 4.99 -7.77
CA PRO A 112 0.01 4.42 -9.10
C PRO A 112 1.05 5.19 -9.91
N TRP A 113 1.01 6.53 -9.82
CA TRP A 113 1.97 7.40 -10.52
C TRP A 113 3.34 7.39 -9.86
N VAL A 114 3.40 7.24 -8.53
CA VAL A 114 4.66 7.04 -7.80
C VAL A 114 5.34 5.75 -8.26
N ILE A 115 4.60 4.65 -8.40
CA ILE A 115 5.14 3.38 -8.90
C ILE A 115 5.70 3.54 -10.33
N GLU A 116 5.00 4.25 -11.23
CA GLU A 116 5.50 4.52 -12.58
C GLU A 116 6.79 5.35 -12.55
N GLU A 117 6.79 6.49 -11.83
CA GLU A 117 7.95 7.39 -11.73
C GLU A 117 9.19 6.69 -11.14
N TRP A 118 8.98 5.87 -10.10
CA TRP A 118 10.08 5.14 -9.46
C TRP A 118 10.58 3.99 -10.33
N THR A 119 9.72 3.35 -11.14
CA THR A 119 10.13 2.35 -12.14
C THR A 119 10.99 2.99 -13.23
N ASP A 120 10.59 4.14 -13.75
CA ASP A 120 11.37 4.90 -14.71
C ASP A 120 12.73 5.33 -14.13
N SER A 121 12.74 5.79 -12.89
CA SER A 121 13.96 6.14 -12.16
C SER A 121 14.89 4.94 -12.01
N LEU A 122 14.35 3.79 -11.63
CA LEU A 122 15.10 2.54 -11.51
C LEU A 122 15.71 2.11 -12.85
N THR A 123 14.94 2.20 -13.94
CA THR A 123 15.41 1.94 -15.30
C THR A 123 16.61 2.82 -15.67
N ILE A 124 16.51 4.12 -15.42
CA ILE A 124 17.58 5.09 -15.70
C ILE A 124 18.83 4.80 -14.87
N LEU A 125 18.68 4.49 -13.58
CA LEU A 125 19.78 4.17 -12.67
C LEU A 125 20.51 2.91 -13.11
N MET A 126 19.79 1.85 -13.47
CA MET A 126 20.36 0.60 -13.98
C MET A 126 21.10 0.83 -15.30
N ALA A 127 20.50 1.53 -16.27
CA ALA A 127 21.11 1.84 -17.56
C ALA A 127 22.41 2.66 -17.42
N ASN A 128 22.52 3.49 -16.40
CA ASN A 128 23.70 4.30 -16.09
C ASN A 128 24.73 3.58 -15.18
N GLY A 129 24.43 2.37 -14.72
CA GLY A 129 25.29 1.60 -13.82
C GLY A 129 25.43 2.20 -12.42
N GLN A 130 24.42 2.94 -11.94
CA GLN A 130 24.40 3.62 -10.64
C GLN A 130 23.96 2.67 -9.52
N TRP A 131 24.61 1.52 -9.42
CA TRP A 131 24.23 0.38 -8.56
C TRP A 131 24.17 0.73 -7.08
N ASP A 132 24.94 1.71 -6.61
CA ASP A 132 24.91 2.15 -5.21
C ASP A 132 23.53 2.71 -4.79
N ILE A 133 22.73 3.19 -5.78
CA ILE A 133 21.40 3.79 -5.55
C ILE A 133 20.28 2.82 -5.97
N VAL A 134 20.55 1.95 -6.95
CA VAL A 134 19.56 1.00 -7.49
C VAL A 134 18.88 0.20 -6.39
N TRP A 135 19.64 -0.30 -5.41
CA TRP A 135 19.11 -1.17 -4.36
C TRP A 135 18.15 -0.45 -3.41
N GLN A 136 18.46 0.80 -3.09
CA GLN A 136 17.57 1.64 -2.28
C GLN A 136 16.26 1.91 -3.03
N VAL A 137 16.35 2.36 -4.28
CA VAL A 137 15.18 2.65 -5.11
C VAL A 137 14.34 1.39 -5.35
N ALA A 138 14.98 0.23 -5.58
CA ALA A 138 14.26 -1.03 -5.74
C ALA A 138 13.50 -1.44 -4.47
N ALA A 139 14.12 -1.27 -3.28
CA ALA A 139 13.48 -1.59 -2.00
C ALA A 139 12.29 -0.66 -1.70
N GLU A 140 12.46 0.65 -1.89
CA GLU A 140 11.43 1.64 -1.65
C GLU A 140 10.28 1.55 -2.67
N LEU A 141 10.58 1.25 -3.94
CA LEU A 141 9.56 0.95 -4.94
C LEU A 141 8.70 -0.25 -4.53
N GLY A 142 9.34 -1.28 -3.95
CA GLY A 142 8.63 -2.45 -3.44
C GLY A 142 7.69 -2.13 -2.28
N HIS A 143 7.98 -1.12 -1.48
CA HIS A 143 7.07 -0.61 -0.47
C HIS A 143 5.77 -0.09 -1.10
N TYR A 144 5.86 0.84 -2.07
CA TYR A 144 4.69 1.42 -2.72
C TYR A 144 3.87 0.40 -3.53
N VAL A 145 4.55 -0.58 -4.13
CA VAL A 145 3.86 -1.71 -4.78
C VAL A 145 3.07 -2.53 -3.76
N ALA A 146 3.66 -2.85 -2.61
CA ALA A 146 2.96 -3.55 -1.55
C ALA A 146 1.74 -2.76 -1.05
N ASP A 147 1.89 -1.45 -0.82
CA ASP A 147 0.81 -0.56 -0.39
C ASP A 147 -0.36 -0.54 -1.38
N SER A 148 -0.07 -0.45 -2.66
CA SER A 148 -1.10 -0.43 -3.70
C SER A 148 -1.85 -1.76 -3.85
N HIS A 149 -1.36 -2.84 -3.23
CA HIS A 149 -2.05 -4.13 -3.12
C HIS A 149 -2.80 -4.31 -1.81
N GLN A 150 -2.75 -3.34 -0.90
CA GLN A 150 -3.51 -3.36 0.35
C GLN A 150 -4.90 -2.71 0.12
N PRO A 151 -6.01 -3.47 0.20
CA PRO A 151 -7.33 -2.94 -0.19
C PRO A 151 -7.72 -1.65 0.55
N LEU A 152 -7.34 -1.51 1.83
CA LEU A 152 -7.68 -0.31 2.62
C LEU A 152 -6.82 0.92 2.25
N HIS A 153 -5.79 0.77 1.41
CA HIS A 153 -5.08 1.89 0.79
C HIS A 153 -5.74 2.42 -0.49
N LEU A 154 -6.86 1.82 -0.89
CA LEU A 154 -7.56 2.14 -2.13
C LEU A 154 -8.90 2.85 -1.90
N THR A 155 -9.22 3.24 -0.66
CA THR A 155 -10.56 3.73 -0.30
C THR A 155 -10.54 4.88 0.71
N LEU A 156 -11.46 5.82 0.54
CA LEU A 156 -11.80 6.84 1.54
C LEU A 156 -12.12 6.24 2.92
N ASN A 157 -12.65 5.02 2.97
CA ASN A 157 -13.00 4.32 4.21
C ASN A 157 -11.83 3.51 4.79
N TYR A 158 -10.60 3.92 4.54
CA TYR A 158 -9.37 3.19 4.87
C TYR A 158 -9.28 2.66 6.30
N ASN A 159 -9.88 3.35 7.27
CA ASN A 159 -9.83 2.96 8.68
C ASN A 159 -11.21 2.61 9.27
N GLY A 160 -12.20 2.33 8.41
CA GLY A 160 -13.56 1.97 8.81
C GLY A 160 -14.38 3.14 9.38
N GLN A 161 -13.93 4.38 9.21
CA GLN A 161 -14.55 5.57 9.78
C GLN A 161 -15.96 5.85 9.23
N SER A 162 -16.26 5.36 8.03
CA SER A 162 -17.57 5.52 7.39
C SER A 162 -18.54 4.38 7.68
N THR A 163 -18.05 3.22 8.15
CA THR A 163 -18.84 2.01 8.39
C THR A 163 -18.96 1.63 9.87
N GLY A 164 -18.19 2.24 10.75
CA GLY A 164 -18.19 1.93 12.18
C GLY A 164 -17.07 0.98 12.61
N ASN A 165 -16.26 0.52 11.68
CA ASN A 165 -15.14 -0.42 11.88
C ASN A 165 -13.83 0.28 12.27
N TYR A 166 -13.91 1.41 12.95
CA TYR A 166 -12.76 2.27 13.25
C TYR A 166 -11.57 1.49 13.82
N GLY A 167 -10.40 1.65 13.19
CA GLY A 167 -9.16 0.95 13.54
C GLY A 167 -8.93 -0.35 12.76
N ILE A 168 -9.81 -0.71 11.81
CA ILE A 168 -9.66 -1.93 10.99
C ILE A 168 -8.34 -1.92 10.21
N HIS A 169 -7.86 -0.77 9.76
CA HIS A 169 -6.60 -0.64 9.06
C HIS A 169 -5.47 -1.37 9.78
N SER A 170 -5.14 -0.93 10.98
CA SER A 170 -4.08 -1.55 11.79
C SER A 170 -4.41 -3.00 12.21
N ARG A 171 -5.70 -3.33 12.43
CA ARG A 171 -6.09 -4.70 12.80
C ARG A 171 -5.83 -5.68 11.66
N TYR A 172 -6.15 -5.29 10.42
CA TYR A 172 -5.94 -6.13 9.23
C TYR A 172 -4.47 -6.22 8.87
N GLU A 173 -3.83 -5.10 8.53
CA GLU A 173 -2.51 -5.05 7.94
C GLU A 173 -1.35 -5.39 8.89
N THR A 174 -1.53 -5.10 10.19
CA THR A 174 -0.44 -5.26 11.17
C THR A 174 -0.72 -6.42 12.12
N HIS A 175 -1.85 -6.39 12.82
CA HIS A 175 -2.06 -7.35 13.90
C HIS A 175 -2.42 -8.74 13.38
N MET A 176 -3.36 -8.84 12.45
CA MET A 176 -3.73 -10.10 11.82
C MET A 176 -2.55 -10.66 11.02
N MET A 177 -1.91 -9.84 10.18
CA MET A 177 -0.77 -10.28 9.38
C MET A 177 0.39 -10.77 10.24
N ASN A 178 0.75 -10.06 11.31
CA ASN A 178 1.84 -10.51 12.20
C ASN A 178 1.52 -11.85 12.89
N ALA A 179 0.25 -12.16 13.12
CA ALA A 179 -0.16 -13.43 13.71
C ALA A 179 -0.09 -14.60 12.71
N HIS A 180 -0.37 -14.35 11.42
CA HIS A 180 -0.56 -15.39 10.40
C HIS A 180 0.45 -15.34 9.23
N LEU A 181 1.41 -14.41 9.22
CA LEU A 181 2.37 -14.25 8.13
C LEU A 181 3.12 -15.55 7.76
N SER A 182 3.42 -16.39 8.75
CA SER A 182 4.09 -17.66 8.53
C SER A 182 3.22 -18.75 7.89
N GLU A 183 1.93 -18.49 7.76
CA GLU A 183 0.96 -19.41 7.13
C GLU A 183 0.79 -19.13 5.63
N LEU A 184 1.32 -18.00 5.14
CA LEU A 184 1.26 -17.63 3.73
C LEU A 184 2.09 -18.60 2.88
N PRO A 185 1.48 -19.28 1.90
CA PRO A 185 2.22 -20.01 0.88
C PRO A 185 2.92 -19.03 -0.06
N LEU A 186 3.88 -19.51 -0.84
CA LEU A 186 4.47 -18.72 -1.92
C LEU A 186 3.65 -18.87 -3.21
N PRO A 187 3.58 -17.84 -4.09
CA PRO A 187 2.85 -17.92 -5.35
C PRO A 187 3.43 -18.98 -6.30
N ASP A 188 2.54 -19.65 -7.06
CA ASP A 188 2.93 -20.51 -8.18
C ASP A 188 2.78 -19.72 -9.50
N SER A 189 3.68 -18.78 -9.73
CA SER A 189 3.66 -17.89 -10.88
C SER A 189 5.07 -17.43 -11.22
N SER A 190 5.21 -16.51 -12.17
CA SER A 190 6.49 -15.91 -12.53
C SER A 190 6.30 -14.45 -12.96
N SER A 191 7.35 -13.63 -12.83
CA SER A 191 7.32 -12.27 -13.32
C SER A 191 7.13 -12.21 -14.84
N VAL A 192 6.50 -11.13 -15.28
CA VAL A 192 6.29 -10.82 -16.70
C VAL A 192 6.73 -9.39 -16.98
N TYR A 193 7.19 -9.11 -18.19
CA TYR A 193 7.46 -7.76 -18.63
C TYR A 193 6.13 -7.00 -18.85
N TRP A 194 6.00 -5.80 -18.31
CA TRP A 194 4.84 -4.93 -18.52
C TRP A 194 5.10 -3.90 -19.62
N ASN A 195 4.18 -3.79 -20.57
CA ASN A 195 4.26 -2.77 -21.62
C ASN A 195 3.93 -1.35 -21.11
N SER A 196 3.14 -1.26 -20.04
CA SER A 196 2.75 -0.02 -19.36
C SER A 196 2.59 -0.32 -17.87
N VAL A 197 3.43 0.29 -17.07
CA VAL A 197 3.39 0.15 -15.60
C VAL A 197 2.12 0.79 -15.06
N ILE A 198 1.79 2.01 -15.50
CA ILE A 198 0.63 2.74 -15.02
C ILE A 198 -0.70 2.03 -15.35
N ASP A 199 -0.86 1.49 -16.56
CA ASP A 199 -2.08 0.76 -16.93
C ASP A 199 -2.19 -0.56 -16.14
N SER A 200 -1.07 -1.21 -15.86
CA SER A 200 -1.04 -2.42 -15.03
C SER A 200 -1.38 -2.09 -13.58
N ALA A 201 -0.88 -0.97 -13.05
CA ALA A 201 -1.20 -0.50 -11.71
C ALA A 201 -2.71 -0.24 -11.56
N PHE A 202 -3.31 0.53 -12.44
CA PHE A 202 -4.76 0.77 -12.37
C PHE A 202 -5.60 -0.48 -12.61
N ARG A 203 -5.12 -1.44 -13.39
CA ARG A 203 -5.80 -2.73 -13.59
C ARG A 203 -5.86 -3.55 -12.30
N TYR A 204 -4.73 -3.75 -11.60
CA TYR A 204 -4.79 -4.53 -10.37
C TYR A 204 -5.49 -3.77 -9.22
N ILE A 205 -5.45 -2.43 -9.21
CA ILE A 205 -6.25 -1.63 -8.27
C ILE A 205 -7.75 -1.88 -8.47
N ASP A 206 -8.23 -1.97 -9.72
CA ASP A 206 -9.62 -2.32 -10.02
C ASP A 206 -9.99 -3.73 -9.56
N GLU A 207 -9.06 -4.67 -9.68
CA GLU A 207 -9.21 -6.05 -9.22
C GLU A 207 -9.22 -6.17 -7.67
N ILE A 208 -8.46 -5.31 -6.96
CA ILE A 208 -8.27 -5.37 -5.50
C ILE A 208 -9.30 -4.54 -4.74
N TYR A 209 -9.70 -3.38 -5.26
CA TYR A 209 -10.62 -2.47 -4.57
C TYR A 209 -11.91 -3.13 -4.05
N PRO A 210 -12.58 -4.07 -4.76
CA PRO A 210 -13.79 -4.75 -4.26
C PRO A 210 -13.60 -5.45 -2.90
N HIS A 211 -12.39 -5.87 -2.56
CA HIS A 211 -12.06 -6.55 -1.30
C HIS A 211 -12.16 -5.65 -0.06
N VAL A 212 -12.27 -4.34 -0.23
CA VAL A 212 -12.60 -3.43 0.89
C VAL A 212 -13.86 -3.85 1.60
N SER A 213 -14.90 -4.23 0.86
CA SER A 213 -16.18 -4.67 1.42
C SER A 213 -16.07 -6.00 2.18
N ASP A 214 -15.22 -6.90 1.71
CA ASP A 214 -15.00 -8.20 2.34
C ASP A 214 -14.28 -8.02 3.69
N ILE A 215 -13.27 -7.14 3.75
CA ILE A 215 -12.55 -6.82 4.99
C ILE A 215 -13.48 -6.19 6.03
N ILE A 216 -14.34 -5.26 5.63
CA ILE A 216 -15.32 -4.64 6.52
C ILE A 216 -16.31 -5.68 7.06
N ALA A 217 -16.82 -6.56 6.21
CA ALA A 217 -17.75 -7.61 6.63
C ALA A 217 -17.10 -8.63 7.58
N ALA A 218 -15.84 -8.99 7.34
CA ALA A 218 -15.08 -9.88 8.21
C ALA A 218 -14.79 -9.24 9.58
N ASP A 219 -14.48 -7.93 9.61
CA ASP A 219 -14.31 -7.19 10.86
C ASP A 219 -15.60 -7.15 11.70
N ASP A 220 -16.75 -6.93 11.06
CA ASP A 220 -18.06 -6.99 11.73
C ASP A 220 -18.28 -8.36 12.38
N LEU A 221 -18.06 -9.44 11.62
CA LEU A 221 -18.21 -10.81 12.12
C LEU A 221 -17.26 -11.11 13.28
N ALA A 222 -15.99 -10.74 13.16
CA ALA A 222 -14.97 -11.00 14.18
C ALA A 222 -15.21 -10.18 15.44
N SER A 223 -15.60 -8.91 15.32
CA SER A 223 -15.89 -8.01 16.45
C SER A 223 -17.15 -8.39 17.21
N ASP A 224 -18.17 -8.95 16.54
CA ASP A 224 -19.36 -9.52 17.18
C ASP A 224 -19.02 -10.71 18.09
N GLN A 225 -17.99 -11.48 17.76
CA GLN A 225 -17.54 -12.64 18.54
C GLN A 225 -16.54 -12.26 19.64
N ASP A 226 -15.64 -11.32 19.37
CA ASP A 226 -14.65 -10.82 20.33
C ASP A 226 -14.48 -9.30 20.22
N PRO A 227 -15.34 -8.53 20.89
CA PRO A 227 -15.32 -7.06 20.84
C PRO A 227 -14.10 -6.43 21.55
N ASN A 228 -13.23 -7.23 22.16
CA ASN A 228 -12.00 -6.76 22.80
C ASN A 228 -10.76 -6.93 21.93
N TYR A 229 -10.92 -7.41 20.69
CA TYR A 229 -9.84 -7.59 19.72
C TYR A 229 -8.68 -8.44 20.26
N ASN A 230 -9.01 -9.58 20.91
CA ASN A 230 -8.00 -10.55 21.34
C ASN A 230 -7.66 -11.55 20.23
N SER A 231 -6.90 -12.59 20.55
CA SER A 231 -6.52 -13.63 19.58
C SER A 231 -7.72 -14.31 18.91
N THR A 232 -8.87 -14.43 19.58
CA THR A 232 -10.09 -14.97 18.97
C THR A 232 -10.57 -14.10 17.82
N TYR A 233 -10.57 -12.79 17.99
CA TYR A 233 -10.89 -11.85 16.91
C TYR A 233 -9.97 -12.03 15.71
N TYR A 234 -8.64 -12.05 15.92
CA TYR A 234 -7.68 -12.16 14.80
C TYR A 234 -7.72 -13.50 14.10
N ASN A 235 -8.02 -14.60 14.81
CA ASN A 235 -8.21 -15.89 14.19
C ASN A 235 -9.49 -15.93 13.32
N ILE A 236 -10.60 -15.34 13.79
CA ILE A 236 -11.83 -15.25 12.99
C ILE A 236 -11.60 -14.36 11.77
N LEU A 237 -10.95 -13.20 11.95
CA LEU A 237 -10.63 -12.29 10.85
C LEU A 237 -9.77 -12.98 9.78
N TRP A 238 -8.80 -13.79 10.21
CA TRP A 238 -7.98 -14.60 9.32
C TRP A 238 -8.79 -15.70 8.64
N ASP A 239 -9.59 -16.48 9.37
CA ASP A 239 -10.41 -17.56 8.82
C ASP A 239 -11.39 -17.06 7.72
N GLU A 240 -11.84 -15.80 7.81
CA GLU A 240 -12.71 -15.17 6.81
C GLU A 240 -11.94 -14.56 5.62
N LEU A 241 -10.67 -14.17 5.82
CA LEU A 241 -9.89 -13.39 4.84
C LEU A 241 -8.64 -14.10 4.34
N ASP A 242 -8.32 -15.32 4.77
CA ASP A 242 -7.08 -16.01 4.43
C ASP A 242 -6.88 -16.12 2.91
N SER A 243 -7.88 -16.60 2.18
CA SER A 243 -7.81 -16.76 0.73
C SER A 243 -7.58 -15.41 0.02
N LEU A 244 -8.35 -14.39 0.39
CA LEU A 244 -8.22 -13.05 -0.15
C LEU A 244 -6.83 -12.46 0.16
N THR A 245 -6.40 -12.58 1.41
CA THR A 245 -5.11 -12.04 1.87
C THR A 245 -3.94 -12.73 1.18
N ILE A 246 -4.01 -14.05 1.02
CA ILE A 246 -3.04 -14.83 0.25
C ILE A 246 -2.99 -14.32 -1.19
N ASP A 247 -4.12 -14.14 -1.84
CA ASP A 247 -4.20 -13.71 -3.24
C ASP A 247 -3.60 -12.31 -3.43
N VAL A 248 -3.95 -11.33 -2.60
CA VAL A 248 -3.39 -9.97 -2.74
C VAL A 248 -1.90 -9.91 -2.44
N VAL A 249 -1.40 -10.68 -1.46
CA VAL A 249 0.05 -10.77 -1.17
C VAL A 249 0.79 -11.48 -2.29
N HIS A 250 0.23 -12.54 -2.87
CA HIS A 250 0.80 -13.22 -4.04
C HIS A 250 0.89 -12.30 -5.25
N CYS A 251 -0.18 -11.52 -5.53
CA CYS A 251 -0.16 -10.52 -6.58
C CYS A 251 0.94 -9.48 -6.30
N ALA A 252 1.04 -8.95 -5.08
CA ALA A 252 2.07 -7.98 -4.73
C ALA A 252 3.50 -8.51 -4.97
N ILE A 253 3.78 -9.76 -4.62
CA ILE A 253 5.08 -10.42 -4.84
C ILE A 253 5.40 -10.53 -6.33
N VAL A 254 4.46 -11.05 -7.14
CA VAL A 254 4.69 -11.29 -8.57
C VAL A 254 4.72 -9.98 -9.36
N ASP A 255 3.87 -9.02 -9.00
CA ASP A 255 3.81 -7.72 -9.64
C ASP A 255 5.06 -6.89 -9.34
N LEU A 256 5.58 -6.94 -8.10
CA LEU A 256 6.86 -6.31 -7.76
C LEU A 256 8.01 -6.91 -8.58
N ALA A 257 8.09 -8.24 -8.68
CA ALA A 257 9.07 -8.89 -9.54
C ALA A 257 8.92 -8.48 -11.02
N SER A 258 7.67 -8.33 -11.49
CA SER A 258 7.37 -7.88 -12.87
C SER A 258 7.79 -6.44 -13.12
N ILE A 259 7.61 -5.56 -12.13
CA ILE A 259 8.05 -4.17 -12.18
C ILE A 259 9.59 -4.08 -12.23
N TRP A 260 10.30 -4.81 -11.37
CA TRP A 260 11.76 -4.86 -11.42
C TRP A 260 12.27 -5.44 -12.74
N HIS A 261 11.62 -6.51 -13.26
CA HIS A 261 11.93 -7.07 -14.58
C HIS A 261 11.67 -6.07 -15.70
N THR A 262 10.63 -5.26 -15.59
CA THR A 262 10.30 -4.22 -16.58
C THR A 262 11.31 -3.09 -16.58
N ALA A 263 11.81 -2.71 -15.40
CA ALA A 263 12.84 -1.69 -15.24
C ALA A 263 14.21 -2.14 -15.79
N TRP A 264 14.54 -3.45 -15.70
CA TRP A 264 15.76 -4.07 -16.23
C TRP A 264 15.73 -4.23 -17.73
#